data_3458d48e264d6ae6b578bad5703ced3c
#
_entry.id   3458d48e264d6ae6b578bad5703ced3c
#
_cell.length_a   1.000
_cell.length_b   1.000
_cell.length_c   1.000
_cell.angle_alpha   90.00
_cell.angle_beta   90.00
_cell.angle_gamma   90.00
#
_symmetry.space_group_name_H-M   'P 1'
#
loop_
_entity.id
_entity.type
_entity.pdbx_description
1 polymer ?
#
loop_
_entity_poly.entity_id
_entity_poly.type
_entity_poly.pdbx_seq_one_letter_code
_entity_poly.pdbx_strand_id
1 'polypeptide(L)'
;LNMDVLCAFENTTDYKVLREYINATQGYLSEINVPLSQDIDNQDYYELRSNLFARLAYDVLKSHFKKEFGAVIRKFILNVSLYNIYQYHVFRRSAFDGKLFSDLFGDDAYDLYERIFQFDGGAYTLQQRALYKSHRRDFKGAFEDIDKAISINGSNFSIKNSHAIILFEANKDKRTPISEESIAEAMDTLRKCFSSDKRKVYHAQKFAEFAIYLAKNWKDSSYLEEAKKWLAQLIDTQESNSSFTKYL
;
A
#
# COMPACT_ATOMS: atom_id res chain seq x y z
N LEU A 1 8.14 1.35 14.05
CA LEU A 1 9.47 1.85 13.69
C LEU A 1 10.52 1.23 14.59
N ASN A 2 11.72 1.02 14.09
CA ASN A 2 12.88 0.65 14.90
C ASN A 2 13.95 1.76 14.83
N MET A 3 15.07 1.58 15.56
CA MET A 3 16.12 2.62 15.62
C MET A 3 16.74 2.92 14.26
N ASP A 4 16.95 1.92 13.40
CA ASP A 4 17.52 2.15 12.06
C ASP A 4 16.61 3.00 11.18
N VAL A 5 15.29 2.73 11.24
CA VAL A 5 14.29 3.54 10.54
C VAL A 5 14.28 4.97 11.06
N LEU A 6 14.37 5.17 12.39
CA LEU A 6 14.46 6.50 13.00
C LEU A 6 15.76 7.21 12.59
N CYS A 7 16.89 6.49 12.51
CA CYS A 7 18.14 7.01 11.97
C CYS A 7 17.97 7.57 10.55
N ALA A 8 17.26 6.85 9.69
CA ALA A 8 17.04 7.33 8.31
C ALA A 8 16.13 8.57 8.26
N PHE A 9 15.10 8.63 9.10
CA PHE A 9 14.25 9.82 9.19
C PHE A 9 15.02 11.06 9.67
N GLU A 10 15.85 10.90 10.70
CA GLU A 10 16.61 12.03 11.29
C GLU A 10 17.96 12.25 10.62
N ASN A 11 18.40 11.36 9.76
CA ASN A 11 19.74 11.37 9.13
C ASN A 11 20.86 11.45 10.17
N THR A 12 20.79 10.59 11.18
CA THR A 12 21.77 10.51 12.28
C THR A 12 22.04 9.06 12.63
N THR A 13 23.26 8.80 13.10
CA THR A 13 23.65 7.53 13.73
C THR A 13 23.77 7.63 15.24
N ASP A 14 23.47 8.79 15.81
CA ASP A 14 23.51 9.03 17.25
C ASP A 14 22.22 8.52 17.92
N TYR A 15 22.24 7.29 18.36
CA TYR A 15 21.14 6.66 19.10
C TYR A 15 20.78 7.39 20.41
N LYS A 16 21.69 8.15 20.99
CA LYS A 16 21.39 8.90 22.21
C LYS A 16 20.38 10.01 21.91
N VAL A 17 20.60 10.75 20.85
CA VAL A 17 19.67 11.80 20.41
C VAL A 17 18.29 11.20 20.09
N LEU A 18 18.25 10.05 19.39
CA LEU A 18 17.00 9.40 19.08
C LEU A 18 16.25 8.90 20.32
N ARG A 19 16.98 8.37 21.32
CA ARG A 19 16.37 7.98 22.60
C ARG A 19 15.79 9.16 23.37
N GLU A 20 16.41 10.34 23.29
CA GLU A 20 15.87 11.56 23.90
C GLU A 20 14.52 11.93 23.25
N TYR A 21 14.39 11.85 21.92
CA TYR A 21 13.10 12.04 21.23
C TYR A 21 12.05 11.00 21.64
N ILE A 22 12.43 9.72 21.70
CA ILE A 22 11.52 8.65 22.13
C ILE A 22 11.05 8.90 23.55
N ASN A 23 11.97 9.26 24.47
CA ASN A 23 11.63 9.55 25.85
C ASN A 23 10.69 10.76 25.97
N ALA A 24 10.86 11.78 25.14
CA ALA A 24 9.96 12.93 25.11
C ALA A 24 8.54 12.54 24.63
N THR A 25 8.39 11.41 23.94
CA THR A 25 7.11 10.92 23.41
C THR A 25 6.55 9.71 24.19
N GLN A 26 7.09 9.39 25.37
CA GLN A 26 6.74 8.17 26.15
C GLN A 26 5.24 7.98 26.40
N GLY A 27 4.47 9.07 26.50
CA GLY A 27 3.02 8.99 26.66
C GLY A 27 2.27 8.41 25.44
N TYR A 28 2.87 8.48 24.26
CA TYR A 28 2.24 8.15 22.97
C TYR A 28 2.81 6.89 22.29
N LEU A 29 4.01 6.49 22.66
CA LEU A 29 4.71 5.34 22.09
C LEU A 29 4.74 4.17 23.08
N SER A 30 4.68 2.95 22.55
CA SER A 30 5.02 1.72 23.25
C SER A 30 6.23 1.07 22.58
N GLU A 31 7.14 0.57 23.39
CA GLU A 31 8.21 -0.30 22.93
C GLU A 31 7.70 -1.74 22.87
N ILE A 32 7.91 -2.40 21.74
CA ILE A 32 7.56 -3.80 21.54
C ILE A 32 8.77 -4.54 21.00
N ASN A 33 9.03 -5.71 21.55
CA ASN A 33 10.03 -6.63 21.03
C ASN A 33 9.34 -7.59 20.07
N VAL A 34 9.63 -7.45 18.77
CA VAL A 34 9.06 -8.32 17.73
C VAL A 34 10.13 -9.31 17.31
N PRO A 35 9.93 -10.62 17.53
CA PRO A 35 10.79 -11.63 16.96
C PRO A 35 10.65 -11.59 15.43
N LEU A 36 11.63 -11.01 14.77
CA LEU A 36 11.78 -11.14 13.33
C LEU A 36 12.30 -12.55 13.04
N SER A 37 11.80 -13.15 11.97
CA SER A 37 12.11 -14.54 11.51
C SER A 37 13.47 -15.07 11.93
N GLN A 38 13.59 -16.35 12.11
CA GLN A 38 14.62 -17.13 12.81
C GLN A 38 16.11 -16.76 12.63
N ASP A 39 16.43 -15.85 11.69
CA ASP A 39 17.80 -15.47 11.31
C ASP A 39 18.17 -14.01 11.62
N ILE A 40 17.30 -13.22 12.26
CA ILE A 40 17.57 -11.82 12.56
C ILE A 40 17.40 -11.59 14.06
N ASP A 41 18.37 -10.91 14.66
CA ASP A 41 18.34 -10.53 16.08
C ASP A 41 17.03 -9.83 16.45
N ASN A 42 16.51 -10.16 17.63
CA ASN A 42 15.36 -9.45 18.20
C ASN A 42 15.64 -7.94 18.20
N GLN A 43 14.74 -7.19 17.56
CA GLN A 43 14.86 -5.74 17.53
C GLN A 43 13.69 -5.08 18.26
N ASP A 44 14.00 -4.00 18.97
CA ASP A 44 13.01 -3.19 19.62
C ASP A 44 12.30 -2.30 18.58
N TYR A 45 10.98 -2.37 18.58
CA TYR A 45 10.14 -1.57 17.75
C TYR A 45 9.34 -0.57 18.58
N TYR A 46 9.07 0.56 17.99
CA TYR A 46 8.23 1.59 18.57
C TYR A 46 6.95 1.70 17.76
N GLU A 47 5.82 1.66 18.44
CA GLU A 47 4.51 1.87 17.83
C GLU A 47 3.68 2.88 18.62
N LEU A 48 2.72 3.53 17.96
CA LEU A 48 1.75 4.36 18.65
C LEU A 48 0.81 3.49 19.48
N ARG A 49 0.58 3.83 20.75
CA ARG A 49 -0.21 3.05 21.71
C ARG A 49 -1.66 2.82 21.27
N SER A 50 -2.16 3.65 20.38
CA SER A 50 -3.53 3.56 19.88
C SER A 50 -3.55 3.59 18.36
N ASN A 51 -4.11 2.55 17.74
CA ASN A 51 -4.34 2.53 16.30
C ASN A 51 -5.29 3.65 15.85
N LEU A 52 -6.27 4.01 16.67
CA LEU A 52 -7.15 5.14 16.38
C LEU A 52 -6.35 6.45 16.35
N PHE A 53 -5.49 6.68 17.34
CA PHE A 53 -4.62 7.86 17.37
C PHE A 53 -3.68 7.88 16.16
N ALA A 54 -3.08 6.74 15.80
CA ALA A 54 -2.22 6.63 14.62
C ALA A 54 -2.95 7.04 13.33
N ARG A 55 -4.19 6.57 13.15
CA ARG A 55 -5.02 6.93 11.98
C ARG A 55 -5.37 8.40 11.96
N LEU A 56 -5.84 8.95 13.09
CA LEU A 56 -6.17 10.37 13.19
C LEU A 56 -4.94 11.26 12.95
N ALA A 57 -3.79 10.91 13.53
CA ALA A 57 -2.53 11.62 13.29
C ALA A 57 -2.12 11.58 11.81
N TYR A 58 -2.22 10.41 11.16
CA TYR A 58 -1.94 10.27 9.74
C TYR A 58 -2.88 11.12 8.87
N ASP A 59 -4.18 11.11 9.17
CA ASP A 59 -5.18 11.89 8.43
C ASP A 59 -4.93 13.40 8.58
N VAL A 60 -4.57 13.85 9.79
CA VAL A 60 -4.20 15.25 10.08
C VAL A 60 -2.92 15.63 9.34
N LEU A 61 -1.86 14.81 9.40
CA LEU A 61 -0.62 15.05 8.68
C LEU A 61 -0.84 15.16 7.17
N LYS A 62 -1.64 14.24 6.62
CA LYS A 62 -1.94 14.21 5.19
C LYS A 62 -2.79 15.39 4.72
N SER A 63 -3.74 15.86 5.55
CA SER A 63 -4.69 16.91 5.18
C SER A 63 -4.21 18.32 5.52
N HIS A 64 -3.60 18.53 6.68
CA HIS A 64 -3.23 19.84 7.18
C HIS A 64 -1.74 20.14 7.11
N PHE A 65 -0.87 19.11 7.16
CA PHE A 65 0.59 19.22 7.16
C PHE A 65 1.23 18.47 5.99
N LYS A 66 0.58 18.51 4.85
CA LYS A 66 0.99 17.73 3.66
C LYS A 66 2.42 18.02 3.23
N LYS A 67 2.84 19.30 3.25
CA LYS A 67 4.19 19.70 2.82
C LYS A 67 5.25 19.18 3.78
N GLU A 68 5.02 19.35 5.08
CA GLU A 68 5.92 18.90 6.14
C GLU A 68 6.02 17.39 6.15
N PHE A 69 4.88 16.70 6.04
CA PHE A 69 4.84 15.24 5.96
C PHE A 69 5.56 14.75 4.71
N GLY A 70 5.34 15.37 3.56
CA GLY A 70 6.07 15.07 2.32
C GLY A 70 7.58 15.28 2.46
N ALA A 71 8.01 16.36 3.11
CA ALA A 71 9.42 16.62 3.36
C ALA A 71 10.08 15.54 4.23
N VAL A 72 9.39 15.08 5.26
CA VAL A 72 9.86 13.97 6.13
C VAL A 72 10.00 12.67 5.34
N ILE A 73 9.00 12.29 4.56
CA ILE A 73 9.06 11.08 3.73
C ILE A 73 10.16 11.19 2.67
N ARG A 74 10.33 12.35 2.03
CA ARG A 74 11.42 12.59 1.07
C ARG A 74 12.79 12.45 1.72
N LYS A 75 13.00 13.08 2.87
CA LYS A 75 14.24 12.98 3.66
C LYS A 75 14.54 11.51 3.97
N PHE A 76 13.54 10.76 4.43
CA PHE A 76 13.66 9.35 4.71
C PHE A 76 14.13 8.54 3.47
N ILE A 77 13.48 8.72 2.32
CA ILE A 77 13.83 8.00 1.08
C ILE A 77 15.27 8.30 0.65
N LEU A 78 15.71 9.54 0.77
CA LEU A 78 17.08 9.93 0.42
C LEU A 78 18.13 9.24 1.31
N ASN A 79 17.78 8.91 2.55
CA ASN A 79 18.69 8.31 3.52
C ASN A 79 18.53 6.80 3.66
N VAL A 80 17.46 6.22 3.12
CA VAL A 80 17.09 4.81 3.36
C VAL A 80 18.20 3.82 3.00
N SER A 81 18.95 4.08 1.94
CA SER A 81 20.06 3.21 1.50
C SER A 81 21.27 3.20 2.43
N LEU A 82 21.35 4.16 3.37
CA LEU A 82 22.46 4.27 4.33
C LEU A 82 22.26 3.37 5.55
N TYR A 83 21.05 2.87 5.80
CA TYR A 83 20.66 2.25 7.07
C TYR A 83 20.08 0.84 6.94
N ASN A 84 20.35 0.13 5.86
CA ASN A 84 19.90 -1.27 5.66
C ASN A 84 18.41 -1.56 5.93
N ILE A 85 17.55 -0.54 5.87
CA ILE A 85 16.12 -0.66 6.18
C ILE A 85 15.34 -1.45 5.13
N TYR A 86 15.94 -1.81 4.01
CA TYR A 86 15.38 -2.73 3.03
C TYR A 86 15.03 -4.11 3.63
N GLN A 87 15.61 -4.48 4.76
CA GLN A 87 15.29 -5.71 5.48
C GLN A 87 13.89 -5.68 6.13
N TYR A 88 13.35 -4.49 6.36
CA TYR A 88 12.07 -4.31 7.03
C TYR A 88 10.89 -4.30 6.05
N HIS A 89 10.50 -5.47 5.56
CA HIS A 89 9.46 -5.63 4.54
C HIS A 89 8.12 -4.96 4.90
N VAL A 90 7.71 -4.99 6.15
CA VAL A 90 6.45 -4.39 6.60
C VAL A 90 6.50 -2.88 6.43
N PHE A 91 7.60 -2.27 6.83
CA PHE A 91 7.79 -0.82 6.71
C PHE A 91 7.84 -0.37 5.24
N ARG A 92 8.58 -1.09 4.38
CA ARG A 92 8.66 -0.79 2.95
C ARG A 92 7.29 -0.73 2.29
N ARG A 93 6.41 -1.68 2.65
CA ARG A 93 5.04 -1.75 2.09
C ARG A 93 4.21 -0.50 2.39
N SER A 94 4.44 0.14 3.51
CA SER A 94 3.73 1.36 3.89
C SER A 94 4.42 2.63 3.40
N ALA A 95 5.76 2.66 3.45
CA ALA A 95 6.53 3.86 3.14
C ALA A 95 6.61 4.17 1.62
N PHE A 96 6.53 3.15 0.77
CA PHE A 96 6.67 3.30 -0.69
C PHE A 96 5.36 3.15 -1.45
N ASP A 97 4.24 3.34 -0.77
CA ASP A 97 2.90 3.20 -1.34
C ASP A 97 2.65 4.19 -2.48
N GLY A 98 2.21 3.66 -3.64
CA GLY A 98 2.02 4.46 -4.85
C GLY A 98 0.94 5.53 -4.73
N LYS A 99 -0.12 5.25 -3.96
CA LYS A 99 -1.16 6.25 -3.70
C LYS A 99 -0.65 7.36 -2.77
N LEU A 100 0.07 6.99 -1.71
CA LEU A 100 0.69 7.96 -0.81
C LEU A 100 1.63 8.90 -1.57
N PHE A 101 2.47 8.36 -2.47
CA PHE A 101 3.37 9.16 -3.28
C PHE A 101 2.62 10.10 -4.23
N SER A 102 1.59 9.61 -4.90
CA SER A 102 0.75 10.45 -5.73
C SER A 102 0.09 11.59 -4.94
N ASP A 103 -0.41 11.28 -3.75
CA ASP A 103 -1.08 12.24 -2.88
C ASP A 103 -0.10 13.29 -2.31
N LEU A 104 1.12 12.90 -1.91
CA LEU A 104 2.10 13.80 -1.28
C LEU A 104 2.90 14.62 -2.29
N PHE A 105 3.35 14.00 -3.36
CA PHE A 105 4.37 14.56 -4.26
C PHE A 105 3.84 14.92 -5.64
N GLY A 106 2.69 14.42 -6.03
CA GLY A 106 2.20 14.62 -7.39
C GLY A 106 3.19 14.06 -8.42
N ASP A 107 3.64 14.88 -9.36
CA ASP A 107 4.57 14.46 -10.42
C ASP A 107 6.02 14.35 -9.93
N ASP A 108 6.36 14.94 -8.80
CA ASP A 108 7.72 14.92 -8.24
C ASP A 108 8.13 13.58 -7.62
N ALA A 109 7.23 12.59 -7.60
CA ALA A 109 7.55 11.27 -7.05
C ALA A 109 8.36 10.38 -8.01
N TYR A 110 8.50 10.72 -9.28
CA TYR A 110 9.30 9.93 -10.23
C TYR A 110 10.76 9.80 -9.75
N ASP A 111 11.38 10.91 -9.36
CA ASP A 111 12.76 10.92 -8.86
C ASP A 111 12.94 10.08 -7.61
N LEU A 112 11.91 10.05 -6.74
CA LEU A 112 11.94 9.24 -5.53
C LEU A 112 11.90 7.75 -5.86
N TYR A 113 11.08 7.32 -6.83
CA TYR A 113 11.07 5.93 -7.27
C TYR A 113 12.40 5.53 -7.93
N GLU A 114 13.01 6.38 -8.74
CA GLU A 114 14.34 6.12 -9.30
C GLU A 114 15.39 5.93 -8.17
N ARG A 115 15.30 6.73 -7.12
CA ARG A 115 16.15 6.55 -5.94
C ARG A 115 15.89 5.22 -5.22
N ILE A 116 14.62 4.84 -5.04
CA ILE A 116 14.25 3.56 -4.43
C ILE A 116 14.78 2.40 -5.27
N PHE A 117 14.72 2.48 -6.61
CA PHE A 117 15.21 1.44 -7.50
C PHE A 117 16.72 1.17 -7.39
N GLN A 118 17.52 2.12 -6.91
CA GLN A 118 18.96 1.92 -6.69
C GLN A 118 19.26 0.87 -5.60
N PHE A 119 18.32 0.64 -4.68
CA PHE A 119 18.48 -0.34 -3.61
C PHE A 119 17.36 -1.38 -3.53
N ASP A 120 16.22 -1.16 -4.17
CA ASP A 120 15.10 -2.09 -4.21
C ASP A 120 14.40 -2.06 -5.58
N GLY A 121 14.97 -2.73 -6.57
CA GLY A 121 14.38 -2.89 -7.91
C GLY A 121 13.45 -4.08 -8.05
N GLY A 122 12.94 -4.64 -6.94
CA GLY A 122 12.12 -5.84 -6.94
C GLY A 122 10.68 -5.62 -7.44
N ALA A 123 9.95 -6.74 -7.57
CA ALA A 123 8.57 -6.75 -8.07
C ALA A 123 7.62 -5.84 -7.25
N TYR A 124 7.86 -5.71 -5.96
CA TYR A 124 7.05 -4.85 -5.09
C TYR A 124 7.21 -3.36 -5.45
N THR A 125 8.43 -2.89 -5.64
CA THR A 125 8.69 -1.48 -6.01
C THR A 125 8.13 -1.15 -7.38
N LEU A 126 8.26 -2.07 -8.35
CA LEU A 126 7.60 -1.95 -9.66
C LEU A 126 6.08 -1.88 -9.53
N GLN A 127 5.47 -2.74 -8.72
CA GLN A 127 4.03 -2.70 -8.43
C GLN A 127 3.59 -1.34 -7.87
N GLN A 128 4.31 -0.79 -6.90
CA GLN A 128 3.95 0.49 -6.28
C GLN A 128 4.15 1.66 -7.25
N ARG A 129 5.22 1.65 -8.06
CA ARG A 129 5.42 2.64 -9.10
C ARG A 129 4.35 2.55 -10.19
N ALA A 130 3.90 1.36 -10.56
CA ALA A 130 2.79 1.17 -11.49
C ALA A 130 1.49 1.79 -10.96
N LEU A 131 1.16 1.55 -9.69
CA LEU A 131 -0.01 2.17 -9.05
C LEU A 131 0.13 3.69 -8.99
N TYR A 132 1.30 4.23 -8.65
CA TYR A 132 1.57 5.66 -8.69
C TYR A 132 1.33 6.25 -10.08
N LYS A 133 1.91 5.65 -11.13
CA LYS A 133 1.70 6.07 -12.52
C LYS A 133 0.22 6.03 -12.92
N SER A 134 -0.50 4.97 -12.53
CA SER A 134 -1.94 4.85 -12.75
C SER A 134 -2.72 6.00 -12.10
N HIS A 135 -2.40 6.36 -10.85
CA HIS A 135 -2.99 7.51 -10.17
C HIS A 135 -2.67 8.85 -10.86
N ARG A 136 -1.54 8.93 -11.55
CA ARG A 136 -1.15 10.08 -12.39
C ARG A 136 -1.71 10.01 -13.81
N ARG A 137 -2.50 8.98 -14.14
CA ARG A 137 -3.05 8.70 -15.48
C ARG A 137 -2.00 8.39 -16.56
N ASP A 138 -0.78 8.09 -16.17
CA ASP A 138 0.24 7.51 -17.04
C ASP A 138 0.01 5.99 -17.12
N PHE A 139 -1.04 5.60 -17.84
CA PHE A 139 -1.42 4.19 -17.96
C PHE A 139 -0.40 3.38 -18.76
N LYS A 140 0.24 3.98 -19.77
CA LYS A 140 1.29 3.31 -20.54
C LYS A 140 2.44 2.91 -19.62
N GLY A 141 3.00 3.85 -18.90
CA GLY A 141 4.08 3.57 -17.95
C GLY A 141 3.65 2.67 -16.79
N ALA A 142 2.38 2.72 -16.38
CA ALA A 142 1.84 1.82 -15.37
C ALA A 142 1.82 0.36 -15.85
N PHE A 143 1.40 0.10 -17.09
CA PHE A 143 1.43 -1.25 -17.68
C PHE A 143 2.85 -1.75 -17.85
N GLU A 144 3.79 -0.93 -18.32
CA GLU A 144 5.20 -1.32 -18.45
C GLU A 144 5.80 -1.79 -17.12
N ASP A 145 5.48 -1.13 -16.02
CA ASP A 145 5.98 -1.49 -14.68
C ASP A 145 5.26 -2.70 -14.09
N ILE A 146 3.93 -2.79 -14.24
CA ILE A 146 3.20 -3.92 -13.67
C ILE A 146 3.50 -5.24 -14.42
N ASP A 147 3.72 -5.19 -15.72
CA ASP A 147 4.11 -6.35 -16.52
C ASP A 147 5.50 -6.85 -16.12
N LYS A 148 6.46 -5.94 -15.86
CA LYS A 148 7.74 -6.30 -15.29
C LYS A 148 7.58 -6.91 -13.88
N ALA A 149 6.71 -6.37 -13.03
CA ALA A 149 6.44 -6.95 -11.72
C ALA A 149 5.86 -8.37 -11.84
N ILE A 150 4.95 -8.60 -12.78
CA ILE A 150 4.38 -9.92 -13.08
C ILE A 150 5.46 -10.88 -13.59
N SER A 151 6.36 -10.43 -14.46
CA SER A 151 7.45 -11.27 -14.98
C SER A 151 8.41 -11.75 -13.87
N ILE A 152 8.60 -10.95 -12.81
CA ILE A 152 9.45 -11.30 -11.66
C ILE A 152 8.69 -12.20 -10.68
N ASN A 153 7.42 -11.93 -10.41
CA ASN A 153 6.62 -12.65 -9.42
C ASN A 153 5.14 -12.75 -9.82
N GLY A 154 4.86 -13.44 -10.91
CA GLY A 154 3.50 -13.60 -11.45
C GLY A 154 2.55 -14.46 -10.61
N SER A 155 3.04 -15.19 -9.61
CA SER A 155 2.19 -15.93 -8.66
C SER A 155 1.60 -15.05 -7.56
N ASN A 156 2.11 -13.83 -7.37
CA ASN A 156 1.71 -12.94 -6.28
C ASN A 156 0.34 -12.29 -6.56
N PHE A 157 -0.65 -12.63 -5.74
CA PHE A 157 -2.01 -12.09 -5.86
C PHE A 157 -2.10 -10.57 -5.65
N SER A 158 -1.19 -9.96 -4.87
CA SER A 158 -1.14 -8.49 -4.73
C SER A 158 -0.79 -7.82 -6.05
N ILE A 159 0.16 -8.38 -6.80
CA ILE A 159 0.55 -7.86 -8.13
C ILE A 159 -0.59 -8.03 -9.13
N LYS A 160 -1.22 -9.21 -9.16
CA LYS A 160 -2.40 -9.46 -10.01
C LYS A 160 -3.56 -8.50 -9.70
N ASN A 161 -3.82 -8.26 -8.42
CA ASN A 161 -4.84 -7.31 -8.01
C ASN A 161 -4.50 -5.89 -8.45
N SER A 162 -3.23 -5.47 -8.35
CA SER A 162 -2.79 -4.16 -8.84
C SER A 162 -2.91 -4.03 -10.35
N HIS A 163 -2.61 -5.10 -11.11
CA HIS A 163 -2.84 -5.14 -12.55
C HIS A 163 -4.33 -4.93 -12.88
N ALA A 164 -5.24 -5.66 -12.18
CA ALA A 164 -6.67 -5.48 -12.37
C ALA A 164 -7.13 -4.04 -12.05
N ILE A 165 -6.58 -3.42 -11.01
CA ILE A 165 -6.85 -2.01 -10.67
C ILE A 165 -6.42 -1.09 -11.81
N ILE A 166 -5.20 -1.24 -12.32
CA ILE A 166 -4.67 -0.41 -13.41
C ILE A 166 -5.51 -0.58 -14.68
N LEU A 167 -5.87 -1.84 -15.00
CA LEU A 167 -6.69 -2.16 -16.17
C LEU A 167 -8.08 -1.53 -16.08
N PHE A 168 -8.70 -1.60 -14.90
CA PHE A 168 -9.99 -0.96 -14.66
C PHE A 168 -9.89 0.58 -14.78
N GLU A 169 -8.92 1.19 -14.09
CA GLU A 169 -8.73 2.64 -14.07
C GLU A 169 -8.45 3.21 -15.47
N ALA A 170 -7.72 2.47 -16.31
CA ALA A 170 -7.42 2.88 -17.68
C ALA A 170 -8.65 2.87 -18.61
N ASN A 171 -9.65 2.04 -18.31
CA ASN A 171 -10.77 1.78 -19.24
C ASN A 171 -12.14 2.27 -18.73
N LYS A 172 -12.28 2.67 -17.47
CA LYS A 172 -13.58 2.97 -16.85
C LYS A 172 -14.29 4.23 -17.39
N ASP A 173 -13.54 5.21 -17.92
CA ASP A 173 -14.12 6.53 -18.25
C ASP A 173 -14.87 6.56 -19.59
N LYS A 174 -14.65 5.58 -20.47
CA LYS A 174 -15.33 5.48 -21.77
C LYS A 174 -15.82 4.05 -21.99
N ARG A 175 -17.11 3.92 -22.29
CA ARG A 175 -17.70 2.63 -22.61
C ARG A 175 -17.54 2.35 -24.10
N THR A 176 -16.64 1.45 -24.45
CA THR A 176 -16.38 0.94 -25.80
C THR A 176 -16.27 -0.57 -25.74
N PRO A 177 -16.39 -1.33 -26.87
CA PRO A 177 -16.18 -2.78 -26.86
C PRO A 177 -14.84 -3.18 -26.23
N ILE A 178 -13.75 -2.47 -26.52
CA ILE A 178 -12.41 -2.72 -25.96
C ILE A 178 -12.40 -2.48 -24.44
N SER A 179 -13.01 -1.40 -23.97
CA SER A 179 -13.07 -1.11 -22.53
C SER A 179 -13.99 -2.07 -21.79
N GLU A 180 -15.08 -2.55 -22.39
CA GLU A 180 -15.95 -3.60 -21.83
C GLU A 180 -15.18 -4.91 -21.64
N GLU A 181 -14.40 -5.33 -22.63
CA GLU A 181 -13.54 -6.52 -22.52
C GLU A 181 -12.48 -6.36 -21.43
N SER A 182 -11.77 -5.24 -21.41
CA SER A 182 -10.75 -4.94 -20.38
C SER A 182 -11.33 -4.87 -18.97
N ILE A 183 -12.52 -4.30 -18.80
CA ILE A 183 -13.22 -4.28 -17.52
C ILE A 183 -13.63 -5.70 -17.10
N ALA A 184 -14.15 -6.50 -18.01
CA ALA A 184 -14.50 -7.90 -17.72
C ALA A 184 -13.26 -8.69 -17.27
N GLU A 185 -12.12 -8.51 -17.94
CA GLU A 185 -10.83 -9.11 -17.54
C GLU A 185 -10.39 -8.67 -16.15
N ALA A 186 -10.49 -7.37 -15.83
CA ALA A 186 -10.16 -6.85 -14.51
C ALA A 186 -11.03 -7.49 -13.41
N MET A 187 -12.34 -7.56 -13.64
CA MET A 187 -13.29 -8.19 -12.71
C MET A 187 -13.03 -9.69 -12.54
N ASP A 188 -12.70 -10.40 -13.61
CA ASP A 188 -12.37 -11.83 -13.56
C ASP A 188 -11.05 -12.08 -12.82
N THR A 189 -10.07 -11.22 -13.01
CA THR A 189 -8.80 -11.27 -12.24
C THR A 189 -9.04 -11.11 -10.76
N LEU A 190 -9.91 -10.17 -10.34
CA LEU A 190 -10.29 -10.01 -8.93
C LEU A 190 -11.02 -11.24 -8.38
N ARG A 191 -11.89 -11.91 -9.18
CA ARG A 191 -12.54 -13.20 -8.81
C ARG A 191 -11.50 -14.27 -8.52
N LYS A 192 -10.53 -14.44 -9.41
CA LYS A 192 -9.46 -15.42 -9.26
C LYS A 192 -8.62 -15.13 -8.00
N CYS A 193 -8.31 -13.86 -7.75
CA CYS A 193 -7.61 -13.44 -6.54
C CYS A 193 -8.46 -13.73 -5.28
N PHE A 194 -9.74 -13.38 -5.26
CA PHE A 194 -10.64 -13.65 -4.13
C PHE A 194 -10.77 -15.13 -3.82
N SER A 195 -10.82 -15.98 -4.85
CA SER A 195 -10.96 -17.43 -4.66
C SER A 195 -9.69 -18.06 -4.08
N SER A 196 -8.51 -17.55 -4.44
CA SER A 196 -7.22 -18.21 -4.21
C SER A 196 -6.36 -17.55 -3.12
N ASP A 197 -6.51 -16.25 -2.85
CA ASP A 197 -5.74 -15.55 -1.82
C ASP A 197 -6.41 -15.67 -0.44
N LYS A 198 -5.60 -15.70 0.61
CA LYS A 198 -6.07 -15.64 2.00
C LYS A 198 -6.59 -14.24 2.38
N ARG A 199 -6.13 -13.18 1.72
CA ARG A 199 -6.49 -11.76 1.98
C ARG A 199 -7.74 -11.34 1.24
N LYS A 200 -8.82 -12.10 1.42
CA LYS A 200 -10.08 -11.94 0.67
C LYS A 200 -10.71 -10.56 0.77
N VAL A 201 -10.60 -9.91 1.93
CA VAL A 201 -11.19 -8.59 2.19
C VAL A 201 -10.75 -7.54 1.17
N TYR A 202 -9.45 -7.50 0.86
CA TYR A 202 -8.90 -6.52 -0.08
C TYR A 202 -9.44 -6.70 -1.50
N HIS A 203 -9.56 -7.95 -1.97
CA HIS A 203 -10.08 -8.24 -3.30
C HIS A 203 -11.58 -7.96 -3.40
N ALA A 204 -12.34 -8.33 -2.36
CA ALA A 204 -13.78 -8.06 -2.28
C ALA A 204 -14.07 -6.56 -2.24
N GLN A 205 -13.30 -5.79 -1.48
CA GLN A 205 -13.44 -4.34 -1.44
C GLN A 205 -13.25 -3.73 -2.83
N LYS A 206 -12.17 -4.08 -3.53
CA LYS A 206 -11.92 -3.54 -4.88
C LYS A 206 -12.97 -3.97 -5.89
N PHE A 207 -13.40 -5.23 -5.84
CA PHE A 207 -14.50 -5.70 -6.68
C PHE A 207 -15.80 -4.92 -6.44
N ALA A 208 -16.15 -4.68 -5.18
CA ALA A 208 -17.34 -3.91 -4.82
C ALA A 208 -17.23 -2.44 -5.26
N GLU A 209 -16.08 -1.79 -5.08
CA GLU A 209 -15.83 -0.43 -5.57
C GLU A 209 -16.05 -0.33 -7.08
N PHE A 210 -15.54 -1.29 -7.84
CA PHE A 210 -15.69 -1.35 -9.31
C PHE A 210 -17.13 -1.64 -9.73
N ALA A 211 -17.79 -2.60 -9.08
CA ALA A 211 -19.20 -2.90 -9.32
C ALA A 211 -20.12 -1.69 -9.11
N ILE A 212 -19.88 -0.93 -8.03
CA ILE A 212 -20.61 0.31 -7.74
C ILE A 212 -20.33 1.37 -8.82
N TYR A 213 -19.06 1.51 -9.24
CA TYR A 213 -18.71 2.44 -10.31
C TYR A 213 -19.46 2.12 -11.61
N LEU A 214 -19.46 0.85 -12.03
CA LEU A 214 -20.12 0.40 -13.26
C LEU A 214 -21.64 0.60 -13.19
N ALA A 215 -22.26 0.25 -12.07
CA ALA A 215 -23.68 0.47 -11.87
C ALA A 215 -24.07 1.96 -11.97
N LYS A 216 -23.25 2.83 -11.40
CA LYS A 216 -23.48 4.28 -11.37
C LYS A 216 -23.25 4.92 -12.75
N ASN A 217 -22.13 4.63 -13.39
CA ASN A 217 -21.64 5.36 -14.56
C ASN A 217 -21.99 4.66 -15.90
N TRP A 218 -21.95 3.33 -15.93
CA TRP A 218 -22.26 2.54 -17.12
C TRP A 218 -23.70 2.00 -17.14
N LYS A 219 -24.45 2.16 -16.02
CA LYS A 219 -25.76 1.57 -15.80
C LYS A 219 -25.74 0.03 -15.86
N ASP A 220 -24.57 -0.55 -15.54
CA ASP A 220 -24.36 -1.99 -15.50
C ASP A 220 -24.30 -2.46 -14.05
N SER A 221 -25.34 -3.14 -13.60
CA SER A 221 -25.48 -3.68 -12.25
C SER A 221 -25.14 -5.17 -12.14
N SER A 222 -24.65 -5.79 -13.23
CA SER A 222 -24.40 -7.23 -13.28
C SER A 222 -23.46 -7.77 -12.21
N TYR A 223 -22.52 -6.94 -11.74
CA TYR A 223 -21.55 -7.31 -10.71
C TYR A 223 -21.98 -7.03 -9.26
N LEU A 224 -23.07 -6.27 -9.06
CA LEU A 224 -23.48 -5.84 -7.70
C LEU A 224 -23.91 -6.99 -6.80
N GLU A 225 -24.67 -7.96 -7.33
CA GLU A 225 -25.15 -9.08 -6.52
C GLU A 225 -23.98 -9.99 -6.07
N GLU A 226 -22.99 -10.18 -6.94
CA GLU A 226 -21.77 -10.89 -6.59
C GLU A 226 -20.97 -10.15 -5.51
N ALA A 227 -20.81 -8.84 -5.65
CA ALA A 227 -20.15 -8.00 -4.65
C ALA A 227 -20.83 -8.08 -3.27
N LYS A 228 -22.17 -7.98 -3.23
CA LYS A 228 -22.97 -8.14 -2.01
C LYS A 228 -22.73 -9.51 -1.36
N LYS A 229 -22.77 -10.58 -2.17
CA LYS A 229 -22.54 -11.93 -1.68
C LYS A 229 -21.16 -12.10 -1.04
N TRP A 230 -20.12 -11.53 -1.65
CA TRP A 230 -18.77 -11.59 -1.10
C TRP A 230 -18.64 -10.82 0.22
N LEU A 231 -19.21 -9.61 0.27
CA LEU A 231 -19.19 -8.81 1.50
C LEU A 231 -19.98 -9.50 2.64
N ALA A 232 -21.14 -10.08 2.36
CA ALA A 232 -21.90 -10.85 3.35
C ALA A 232 -21.10 -12.05 3.86
N GLN A 233 -20.49 -12.83 2.97
CA GLN A 233 -19.63 -13.95 3.34
C GLN A 233 -18.45 -13.55 4.24
N LEU A 234 -17.88 -12.37 4.03
CA LEU A 234 -16.79 -11.87 4.86
C LEU A 234 -17.27 -11.43 6.24
N ILE A 235 -18.45 -10.81 6.35
CA ILE A 235 -19.07 -10.44 7.61
C ILE A 235 -19.36 -11.70 8.45
N ASP A 236 -20.02 -12.69 7.87
CA ASP A 236 -20.33 -13.95 8.56
C ASP A 236 -19.07 -14.67 9.07
N THR A 237 -17.99 -14.62 8.27
CA THR A 237 -16.70 -15.21 8.65
C THR A 237 -16.02 -14.43 9.79
N GLN A 238 -16.27 -13.14 9.89
CA GLN A 238 -15.71 -12.27 10.94
C GLN A 238 -16.44 -12.41 12.27
N GLU A 239 -17.75 -12.55 12.26
CA GLU A 239 -18.55 -12.80 13.46
C GLU A 239 -18.20 -14.15 14.11
N SER A 240 -17.78 -15.13 13.28
CA SER A 240 -17.32 -16.44 13.76
C SER A 240 -15.88 -16.45 14.30
N ASN A 241 -15.06 -15.44 13.96
CA ASN A 241 -13.68 -15.28 14.41
C ASN A 241 -13.51 -14.02 15.25
N SER A 242 -13.65 -14.14 16.58
CA SER A 242 -13.49 -13.03 17.55
C SER A 242 -12.11 -12.34 17.53
N SER A 243 -11.22 -12.69 16.60
CA SER A 243 -9.90 -12.07 16.39
C SER A 243 -9.90 -10.86 15.46
N PHE A 244 -11.06 -10.47 14.89
CA PHE A 244 -11.14 -9.40 13.89
C PHE A 244 -11.08 -7.98 14.46
N THR A 245 -11.23 -7.80 15.76
CA THR A 245 -11.05 -6.50 16.44
C THR A 245 -9.63 -5.94 16.39
N LYS A 246 -8.67 -6.67 15.81
CA LYS A 246 -7.27 -6.23 15.68
C LYS A 246 -6.96 -5.40 14.42
N TYR A 247 -7.89 -5.27 13.46
CA TYR A 247 -7.62 -4.63 12.18
C TYR A 247 -8.64 -3.55 11.76
N LEU A 248 -9.60 -3.23 12.62
CA LEU A 248 -10.43 -2.04 12.53
C LEU A 248 -9.92 -0.96 13.46
#